data_acaa1927db73b449114675c04c0034a3
#
_entry.id   acaa1927db73b449114675c04c0034a3
#
_cell.length_a   1.000
_cell.length_b   1.000
_cell.length_c   1.000
_cell.angle_alpha   90.00
_cell.angle_beta   90.00
_cell.angle_gamma   90.00
#
_symmetry.space_group_name_H-M   'P 1'
#
loop_
_entity.id
_entity.type
_entity.pdbx_description
1 polymer ?
#
loop_
_entity_poly.entity_id
_entity_poly.type
_entity_poly.pdbx_seq_one_letter_code
_entity_poly.pdbx_strand_id
1 'polypeptide(L)' 'MNNYDSELIGASCELHVPYRGYSYATVVEDYGNELQVQISSGKEITVYKDEVYFL' A
#
# COMPACT_ATOMS: atom_id res chain seq x y z
N MET A 1 -12.54 -17.03 8.76
CA MET A 1 -12.20 -16.63 8.74
C MET A 1 -11.66 -15.76 8.38
N ASN A 2 -11.28 -15.36 8.46
CA ASN A 2 -10.88 -14.59 8.10
C ASN A 2 -9.82 -14.12 8.00
N ASN A 3 -9.30 -14.15 7.62
CA ASN A 3 -8.26 -13.78 7.31
C ASN A 3 -7.85 -12.54 7.15
N TYR A 4 -8.11 -11.81 7.71
CA TYR A 4 -8.01 -10.43 7.59
C TYR A 4 -6.84 -9.87 8.31
N ASP A 5 -6.11 -10.69 8.96
CA ASP A 5 -4.91 -10.27 9.66
C ASP A 5 -3.75 -10.31 8.70
N SER A 6 -3.87 -9.55 7.62
CA SER A 6 -2.78 -9.48 6.67
C SER A 6 -1.57 -8.88 7.36
N GLU A 7 -0.43 -9.54 7.20
CA GLU A 7 0.82 -9.04 7.74
C GLU A 7 1.27 -7.79 7.01
N LEU A 8 0.65 -7.48 5.89
CA LEU A 8 1.03 -6.31 5.11
C LEU A 8 0.46 -5.03 5.67
N ILE A 9 -0.62 -5.09 6.45
CA ILE A 9 -1.21 -3.88 7.00
C ILE A 9 -0.22 -3.22 7.95
N GLY A 10 0.05 -1.94 7.72
CA GLY A 10 1.04 -1.21 8.48
C GLY A 10 2.43 -1.25 7.88
N ALA A 11 2.64 -2.06 6.84
CA ALA A 11 3.94 -2.16 6.21
C ALA A 11 4.24 -0.93 5.37
N SER A 12 5.50 -0.56 5.33
CA SER A 12 5.96 0.52 4.45
C SER A 12 6.29 -0.05 3.09
N CYS A 13 5.98 0.70 2.05
CA CYS A 13 6.27 0.27 0.69
C CYS A 13 6.70 1.46 -0.15
N GLU A 14 7.36 1.13 -1.25
CA GLU A 14 7.78 2.12 -2.25
C GLU A 14 6.99 1.87 -3.52
N LEU A 15 6.39 2.92 -4.06
CA LEU A 15 5.60 2.82 -5.29
C LEU A 15 6.55 2.75 -6.48
N HIS A 16 6.30 1.82 -7.41
CA HIS A 16 7.09 1.76 -8.65
C HIS A 16 6.98 3.06 -9.42
N VAL A 17 5.76 3.59 -9.48
CA VAL A 17 5.51 4.87 -10.14
C VAL A 17 5.03 5.82 -9.06
N PRO A 18 5.77 6.90 -8.80
CA PRO A 18 5.35 7.83 -7.74
C PRO A 18 3.97 8.42 -8.04
N TYR A 19 3.18 8.59 -7.00
CA TYR A 19 1.86 9.20 -7.11
C TYR A 19 2.02 10.67 -6.78
N ARG A 20 1.93 11.53 -7.79
CA ARG A 20 2.03 12.99 -7.62
C ARG A 20 3.29 13.36 -6.83
N GLY A 21 4.39 12.67 -7.12
CA GLY A 21 5.66 12.91 -6.47
C GLY A 21 5.89 12.16 -5.18
N TYR A 22 4.88 11.46 -4.67
CA TYR A 22 5.03 10.63 -3.47
C TYR A 22 5.50 9.25 -3.87
N SER A 23 6.62 8.82 -3.29
CA SER A 23 7.20 7.51 -3.60
C SER A 23 6.96 6.48 -2.53
N TYR A 24 6.62 6.89 -1.31
CA TYR A 24 6.49 5.98 -0.18
C TYR A 24 5.09 6.02 0.38
N ALA A 25 4.63 4.88 0.87
CA ALA A 25 3.30 4.76 1.40
C ALA A 25 3.26 3.68 2.47
N THR A 26 2.17 3.65 3.22
CA THR A 26 1.93 2.65 4.25
C THR A 26 0.66 1.89 3.88
N VAL A 27 0.70 0.58 3.95
CA VAL A 27 -0.46 -0.25 3.63
C VAL A 27 -1.49 -0.09 4.72
N VAL A 28 -2.73 0.25 4.35
CA VAL A 28 -3.82 0.37 5.30
C VAL A 28 -4.88 -0.72 5.13
N GLU A 29 -5.01 -1.30 3.91
CA GLU A 29 -5.91 -2.42 3.68
C GLU A 29 -5.27 -3.33 2.64
N ASP A 30 -5.58 -4.62 2.76
CA ASP A 30 -5.08 -5.64 1.84
C ASP A 30 -6.28 -6.34 1.25
N TYR A 31 -6.51 -6.16 -0.05
CA TYR A 31 -7.64 -6.76 -0.74
C TYR A 31 -7.23 -7.98 -1.58
N GLY A 32 -6.01 -8.47 -1.37
CA GLY A 32 -5.48 -9.59 -2.13
C GLY A 32 -4.58 -9.11 -3.25
N ASN A 33 -5.14 -8.87 -4.43
CA ASN A 33 -4.36 -8.38 -5.56
C ASN A 33 -4.09 -6.89 -5.48
N GLU A 34 -4.91 -6.17 -4.72
CA GLU A 34 -4.80 -4.72 -4.60
C GLU A 34 -4.61 -4.36 -3.16
N LEU A 35 -3.93 -3.26 -2.94
CA LEU A 35 -3.69 -2.72 -1.61
C LEU A 35 -4.21 -1.30 -1.58
N GLN A 36 -4.78 -0.91 -0.44
CA GLN A 36 -5.02 0.49 -0.19
C GLN A 36 -3.87 0.99 0.65
N VAL A 37 -3.23 2.05 0.17
CA VAL A 37 -2.04 2.59 0.83
C VAL A 37 -2.24 4.07 1.09
N GLN A 38 -1.60 4.56 2.13
CA GLN A 38 -1.69 5.96 2.52
C GLN A 38 -0.34 6.62 2.28
N ILE A 39 -0.33 7.68 1.49
CA ILE A 39 0.87 8.47 1.25
C ILE A 39 1.00 9.51 2.35
N SER A 40 2.15 10.21 2.40
CA SER A 40 2.46 11.07 3.54
C SER A 40 1.54 12.28 3.65
N SER A 41 0.83 12.64 2.58
CA SER A 41 -0.16 13.71 2.67
C SER A 41 -1.41 13.29 3.44
N GLY A 42 -1.56 11.99 3.71
CA GLY A 42 -2.75 11.45 4.34
C GLY A 42 -3.73 10.86 3.34
N LYS A 43 -3.52 11.11 2.05
CA LYS A 43 -4.42 10.60 1.03
C LYS A 43 -4.21 9.10 0.87
N GLU A 44 -5.30 8.37 0.66
CA GLU A 44 -5.26 6.94 0.42
C GLU A 44 -5.53 6.66 -1.05
N ILE A 45 -4.75 5.76 -1.61
CA ILE A 45 -4.90 5.37 -3.00
C ILE A 45 -4.88 3.85 -3.06
N THR A 46 -5.41 3.30 -4.15
CA THR A 46 -5.41 1.86 -4.38
C THR A 46 -4.37 1.55 -5.44
N VAL A 47 -3.52 0.57 -5.16
CA VAL A 47 -2.48 0.13 -6.08
C VAL A 47 -2.50 -1.38 -6.16
N TYR A 48 -1.97 -1.93 -7.26
CA TYR A 48 -1.80 -3.38 -7.34
C TYR A 48 -0.61 -3.79 -6.50
N LYS A 49 -0.73 -4.97 -5.90
CA LYS A 49 0.30 -5.46 -5.00
C LYS A 49 1.67 -5.57 -5.69
N ASP A 50 1.67 -5.91 -6.98
CA ASP A 50 2.92 -6.05 -7.71
C ASP A 50 3.45 -4.71 -8.24
N GLU A 51 2.80 -3.60 -7.90
CA GLU A 51 3.27 -2.28 -8.29
C GLU A 51 4.03 -1.58 -7.18
N VAL A 52 4.33 -2.29 -6.11
CA VAL A 52 5.05 -1.69 -4.99
C VAL A 52 6.18 -2.62 -4.55
N TYR A 53 7.20 -2.03 -3.94
CA TYR A 53 8.26 -2.76 -3.25
C TYR A 53 8.00 -2.65 -1.76
N PHE A 54 7.98 -3.77 -1.07
CA PHE A 54 7.86 -3.75 0.39
C PHE A 54 9.23 -3.52 0.99
N LEU A 55 9.30 -2.61 1.93
CA LEU A 55 10.57 -2.20 2.55
C LEU A 55 10.86 -3.00 3.81
#